data_84a4e14c8e7828404a17effffbeb350f
#
_entry.id   84a4e14c8e7828404a17effffbeb350f
#
_cell.length_a   1.000
_cell.length_b   1.000
_cell.length_c   1.000
_cell.angle_alpha   90.00
_cell.angle_beta   90.00
_cell.angle_gamma   90.00
#
_symmetry.space_group_name_H-M   'P 1'
#
loop_
_entity.id
_entity.type
_entity.pdbx_description
1 polymer ?
#
loop_
_entity_poly.entity_id
_entity_poly.type
_entity_poly.pdbx_seq_one_letter_code
_entity_poly.pdbx_strand_id
1 'polypeptide(L)'
;MSFHPLHRPRRMRRDDFSRRLMRENHLTTDDLIYPVFVVDGTNERQPVPSMPGVERVSVDLLMHVAEQCVELGVPVLSLFPAIEPSLKTPDGRETANPEGLIPRAVRELKKRFPELGVLTDVALDPYTSHGQDGVLDENGYVINDDTIEILIEQARAQAEAGVDIVAPSDMMDGRIGAIREMLESDGHIHTRIMAYSAKFASAFYGPFRDAVGSAANLGKSNKMTYQMDPANSDEALREVRLDIDEGADMVMVKPGMPYLDIVRRVKDEFRFPTYVYQVSGEYAMLKAAAMNGWLDHDKVVLESLLAFKRAGADGVLTYFALDAARLLKAQR
;
A
#
# COMPACT_ATOMS: atom_id res chain seq x y z
N MET A 1 33.93 37.28 32.44
CA MET A 1 32.86 37.61 31.45
C MET A 1 31.94 36.44 31.34
N SER A 2 30.64 36.59 31.62
CA SER A 2 29.68 35.50 31.38
C SER A 2 29.50 35.33 29.88
N PHE A 3 29.73 34.13 29.37
CA PHE A 3 29.53 33.82 27.97
C PHE A 3 28.03 33.76 27.69
N HIS A 4 27.52 34.64 26.85
CA HIS A 4 26.14 34.59 26.38
C HIS A 4 26.11 34.18 24.91
N PRO A 5 25.63 32.96 24.54
CA PRO A 5 25.56 32.54 23.13
C PRO A 5 24.54 33.40 22.38
N LEU A 6 24.96 33.94 21.22
CA LEU A 6 24.09 34.71 20.32
C LEU A 6 22.96 33.85 19.74
N HIS A 7 23.30 32.61 19.39
CA HIS A 7 22.37 31.66 18.84
C HIS A 7 21.84 30.70 19.92
N ARG A 8 20.52 30.70 20.11
CA ARG A 8 19.83 29.84 21.08
C ARG A 8 18.66 29.11 20.39
N PRO A 9 18.90 28.01 19.68
CA PRO A 9 17.82 27.24 19.01
C PRO A 9 16.73 26.76 19.98
N ARG A 10 17.05 26.52 21.25
CA ARG A 10 16.10 26.16 22.31
C ARG A 10 15.02 27.23 22.54
N ARG A 11 15.23 28.49 22.13
CA ARG A 11 14.25 29.57 22.25
C ARG A 11 12.98 29.23 21.47
N MET A 12 13.12 28.66 20.24
CA MET A 12 11.98 28.27 19.41
C MET A 12 11.28 26.99 19.89
N ARG A 13 11.91 26.18 20.75
CA ARG A 13 11.35 24.94 21.30
C ARG A 13 10.69 25.11 22.65
N ARG A 14 10.86 26.25 23.31
CA ARG A 14 10.45 26.48 24.69
C ARG A 14 8.94 26.39 24.89
N ASP A 15 8.18 27.04 24.05
CA ASP A 15 6.75 27.20 24.20
C ASP A 15 6.01 26.47 23.09
N ASP A 16 4.77 26.02 23.37
CA ASP A 16 3.98 25.25 22.43
C ASP A 16 3.66 26.05 21.17
N PHE A 17 3.23 27.32 21.31
CA PHE A 17 2.91 28.15 20.16
C PHE A 17 4.10 28.31 19.20
N SER A 18 5.32 28.43 19.70
CA SER A 18 6.51 28.61 18.87
C SER A 18 6.89 27.28 18.18
N ARG A 19 6.73 26.12 18.86
CA ARG A 19 6.90 24.79 18.22
C ARG A 19 5.90 24.58 17.09
N ARG A 20 4.63 24.96 17.29
CA ARG A 20 3.60 24.89 16.23
C ARG A 20 3.90 25.84 15.08
N LEU A 21 4.35 27.06 15.36
CA LEU A 21 4.66 28.07 14.35
C LEU A 21 5.81 27.66 13.42
N MET A 22 6.82 26.93 13.93
CA MET A 22 7.99 26.51 13.16
C MET A 22 7.85 25.12 12.54
N ARG A 23 6.71 24.44 12.73
CA ARG A 23 6.48 23.08 12.23
C ARG A 23 6.43 23.09 10.71
N GLU A 24 7.30 22.31 10.07
CA GLU A 24 7.47 22.24 8.63
C GLU A 24 6.50 21.26 7.97
N ASN A 25 6.13 20.17 8.67
CA ASN A 25 5.27 19.12 8.13
C ASN A 25 4.05 18.90 9.03
N HIS A 26 2.92 18.63 8.40
CA HIS A 26 1.67 18.29 9.06
C HIS A 26 1.17 16.95 8.55
N LEU A 27 0.57 16.16 9.43
CA LEU A 27 -0.18 14.96 9.10
C LEU A 27 -1.66 15.30 9.20
N THR A 28 -2.40 14.96 8.15
CA THR A 28 -3.87 15.11 8.08
C THR A 28 -4.51 13.78 7.69
N THR A 29 -5.82 13.69 7.75
CA THR A 29 -6.55 12.51 7.27
C THR A 29 -6.43 12.34 5.77
N ASP A 30 -6.22 13.43 5.01
CA ASP A 30 -6.05 13.41 3.56
C ASP A 30 -4.77 12.70 3.11
N ASP A 31 -3.82 12.49 4.02
CA ASP A 31 -2.57 11.78 3.77
C ASP A 31 -2.72 10.25 3.91
N LEU A 32 -3.88 9.73 4.32
CA LEU A 32 -4.04 8.34 4.73
C LEU A 32 -4.76 7.50 3.67
N ILE A 33 -4.22 6.31 3.39
CA ILE A 33 -4.85 5.25 2.59
C ILE A 33 -5.02 4.03 3.51
N TYR A 34 -6.23 3.50 3.63
CA TYR A 34 -6.52 2.39 4.54
C TYR A 34 -6.54 1.05 3.79
N PRO A 35 -5.60 0.11 4.04
CA PRO A 35 -5.61 -1.22 3.46
C PRO A 35 -6.56 -2.16 4.20
N VAL A 36 -7.36 -2.92 3.44
CA VAL A 36 -8.32 -3.90 3.98
C VAL A 36 -8.18 -5.23 3.25
N PHE A 37 -8.18 -6.31 4.01
CA PHE A 37 -8.24 -7.66 3.48
C PHE A 37 -9.70 -8.08 3.27
N VAL A 38 -10.03 -8.52 2.05
CA VAL A 38 -11.38 -8.93 1.67
C VAL A 38 -11.42 -10.43 1.48
N VAL A 39 -12.46 -11.08 2.03
CA VAL A 39 -12.76 -12.50 1.84
C VAL A 39 -14.14 -12.68 1.23
N ASP A 40 -14.37 -13.82 0.61
CA ASP A 40 -15.69 -14.22 0.17
C ASP A 40 -16.57 -14.65 1.36
N GLY A 41 -17.88 -14.63 1.18
CA GLY A 41 -18.83 -15.00 2.23
C GLY A 41 -19.79 -13.87 2.61
N THR A 42 -20.53 -14.08 3.70
CA THR A 42 -21.51 -13.13 4.25
C THR A 42 -21.33 -13.06 5.77
N ASN A 43 -21.20 -11.87 6.31
CA ASN A 43 -20.94 -11.62 7.73
C ASN A 43 -19.69 -12.31 8.27
N GLU A 44 -18.66 -12.45 7.41
CA GLU A 44 -17.39 -13.09 7.75
C GLU A 44 -16.40 -12.09 8.33
N ARG A 45 -15.84 -12.41 9.51
CA ARG A 45 -14.71 -11.72 10.14
C ARG A 45 -13.66 -12.75 10.54
N GLN A 46 -12.47 -12.58 10.04
CA GLN A 46 -11.36 -13.48 10.31
C GLN A 46 -10.17 -12.65 10.83
N PRO A 47 -9.81 -12.71 12.12
CA PRO A 47 -8.66 -11.98 12.63
C PRO A 47 -7.37 -12.47 11.98
N VAL A 48 -6.41 -11.56 11.76
CA VAL A 48 -5.06 -11.88 11.31
C VAL A 48 -4.15 -11.98 12.53
N PRO A 49 -3.74 -13.20 12.96
CA PRO A 49 -3.04 -13.39 14.23
C PRO A 49 -1.73 -12.60 14.34
N SER A 50 -1.00 -12.47 13.23
CA SER A 50 0.27 -11.73 13.15
C SER A 50 0.10 -10.20 13.06
N MET A 51 -1.16 -9.71 12.99
CA MET A 51 -1.49 -8.27 12.90
C MET A 51 -2.62 -7.93 13.89
N PRO A 52 -2.33 -7.75 15.19
CA PRO A 52 -3.35 -7.51 16.21
C PRO A 52 -4.25 -6.32 15.89
N GLY A 53 -5.56 -6.58 15.80
CA GLY A 53 -6.59 -5.57 15.46
C GLY A 53 -6.89 -5.46 13.95
N VAL A 54 -6.20 -6.21 13.09
CA VAL A 54 -6.52 -6.32 11.66
C VAL A 54 -7.32 -7.59 11.40
N GLU A 55 -8.34 -7.48 10.56
CA GLU A 55 -9.23 -8.58 10.18
C GLU A 55 -9.37 -8.66 8.65
N ARG A 56 -9.66 -9.87 8.15
CA ARG A 56 -10.25 -10.06 6.83
C ARG A 56 -11.76 -9.93 6.97
N VAL A 57 -12.42 -9.24 6.05
CA VAL A 57 -13.85 -9.01 6.12
C VAL A 57 -14.54 -9.36 4.80
N SER A 58 -15.77 -9.87 4.87
CA SER A 58 -16.62 -10.08 3.69
C SER A 58 -17.11 -8.75 3.11
N VAL A 59 -17.58 -8.76 1.85
CA VAL A 59 -17.98 -7.53 1.12
C VAL A 59 -19.09 -6.76 1.84
N ASP A 60 -20.04 -7.43 2.48
CA ASP A 60 -21.09 -6.77 3.28
C ASP A 60 -20.52 -6.02 4.49
N LEU A 61 -19.54 -6.61 5.18
CA LEU A 61 -18.85 -5.96 6.31
C LEU A 61 -17.86 -4.88 5.87
N LEU A 62 -17.30 -4.99 4.67
CA LEU A 62 -16.47 -3.96 4.06
C LEU A 62 -17.21 -2.63 3.95
N MET A 63 -18.52 -2.65 3.74
CA MET A 63 -19.34 -1.43 3.70
C MET A 63 -19.30 -0.64 5.02
N HIS A 64 -19.24 -1.32 6.17
CA HIS A 64 -19.08 -0.65 7.46
C HIS A 64 -17.68 -0.06 7.64
N VAL A 65 -16.67 -0.71 7.07
CA VAL A 65 -15.29 -0.16 7.06
C VAL A 65 -15.22 1.10 6.19
N ALA A 66 -15.84 1.08 5.02
CA ALA A 66 -15.94 2.24 4.13
C ALA A 66 -16.66 3.42 4.79
N GLU A 67 -17.77 3.15 5.50
CA GLU A 67 -18.50 4.17 6.27
C GLU A 67 -17.60 4.83 7.32
N GLN A 68 -16.80 4.06 8.07
CA GLN A 68 -15.80 4.61 9.02
C GLN A 68 -14.74 5.48 8.32
N CYS A 69 -14.25 5.07 7.12
CA CYS A 69 -13.32 5.89 6.35
C CYS A 69 -13.95 7.26 6.02
N VAL A 70 -15.17 7.27 5.49
CA VAL A 70 -15.89 8.50 5.16
C VAL A 70 -16.11 9.37 6.40
N GLU A 71 -16.61 8.81 7.50
CA GLU A 71 -16.82 9.52 8.77
C GLU A 71 -15.55 10.12 9.35
N LEU A 72 -14.43 9.43 9.22
CA LEU A 72 -13.14 9.87 9.73
C LEU A 72 -12.39 10.78 8.75
N GLY A 73 -12.85 10.89 7.51
CA GLY A 73 -12.22 11.69 6.46
C GLY A 73 -10.97 11.03 5.87
N VAL A 74 -10.89 9.69 5.86
CA VAL A 74 -9.85 8.94 5.15
C VAL A 74 -10.30 8.82 3.69
N PRO A 75 -9.52 9.37 2.73
CA PRO A 75 -10.02 9.56 1.36
C PRO A 75 -9.99 8.29 0.48
N VAL A 76 -9.15 7.31 0.81
CA VAL A 76 -8.93 6.13 -0.04
C VAL A 76 -8.91 4.84 0.76
N LEU A 77 -9.63 3.84 0.26
CA LEU A 77 -9.63 2.46 0.72
C LEU A 77 -8.86 1.58 -0.26
N SER A 78 -7.89 0.79 0.23
CA SER A 78 -7.10 -0.13 -0.60
C SER A 78 -7.50 -1.58 -0.35
N LEU A 79 -7.85 -2.33 -1.41
CA LEU A 79 -8.38 -3.68 -1.31
C LEU A 79 -7.32 -4.74 -1.60
N PHE A 80 -7.20 -5.72 -0.71
CA PHE A 80 -6.34 -6.90 -0.86
C PHE A 80 -7.17 -8.17 -0.70
N PRO A 81 -7.24 -9.05 -1.70
CA PRO A 81 -8.06 -10.26 -1.61
C PRO A 81 -7.35 -11.36 -0.81
N ALA A 82 -8.12 -12.12 -0.03
CA ALA A 82 -7.73 -13.43 0.47
C ALA A 82 -8.59 -14.47 -0.26
N ILE A 83 -8.02 -15.08 -1.29
CA ILE A 83 -8.72 -15.96 -2.22
C ILE A 83 -8.78 -17.39 -1.66
N GLU A 84 -9.95 -18.03 -1.81
CA GLU A 84 -10.13 -19.43 -1.45
C GLU A 84 -9.12 -20.33 -2.18
N PRO A 85 -8.48 -21.28 -1.48
CA PRO A 85 -7.44 -22.13 -2.06
C PRO A 85 -7.89 -22.91 -3.31
N SER A 86 -9.17 -23.26 -3.39
CA SER A 86 -9.75 -23.98 -4.55
C SER A 86 -9.81 -23.16 -5.84
N LEU A 87 -9.74 -21.83 -5.75
CA LEU A 87 -9.75 -20.91 -6.89
C LEU A 87 -8.34 -20.54 -7.36
N LYS A 88 -7.30 -20.92 -6.59
CA LYS A 88 -5.91 -20.65 -6.96
C LYS A 88 -5.42 -21.59 -8.02
N THR A 89 -4.79 -21.05 -9.06
CA THR A 89 -4.22 -21.83 -10.19
C THR A 89 -2.77 -21.42 -10.43
N PRO A 90 -1.95 -22.18 -11.17
CA PRO A 90 -0.57 -21.78 -11.46
C PRO A 90 -0.46 -20.46 -12.24
N ASP A 91 -1.45 -20.14 -13.04
CA ASP A 91 -1.53 -18.92 -13.84
C ASP A 91 -2.38 -17.80 -13.19
N GLY A 92 -2.96 -18.05 -12.00
CA GLY A 92 -3.75 -17.05 -11.28
C GLY A 92 -4.99 -16.55 -12.04
N ARG A 93 -5.59 -17.36 -12.91
CA ARG A 93 -6.68 -16.94 -13.83
C ARG A 93 -7.92 -16.32 -13.17
N GLU A 94 -8.18 -16.61 -11.90
CA GLU A 94 -9.28 -15.99 -11.14
C GLU A 94 -9.10 -14.47 -11.02
N THR A 95 -7.90 -13.96 -11.20
CA THR A 95 -7.58 -12.52 -11.15
C THR A 95 -8.32 -11.71 -12.22
N ALA A 96 -8.56 -12.30 -13.39
CA ALA A 96 -9.26 -11.69 -14.53
C ALA A 96 -10.79 -11.93 -14.52
N ASN A 97 -11.32 -12.57 -13.49
CA ASN A 97 -12.75 -12.85 -13.38
C ASN A 97 -13.54 -11.55 -13.07
N PRO A 98 -14.39 -11.04 -14.00
CA PRO A 98 -15.13 -9.80 -13.76
C PRO A 98 -16.16 -9.93 -12.63
N GLU A 99 -16.58 -11.16 -12.30
CA GLU A 99 -17.45 -11.47 -11.17
C GLU A 99 -16.66 -11.98 -9.95
N GLY A 100 -15.34 -11.87 -9.98
CA GLY A 100 -14.45 -12.21 -8.88
C GLY A 100 -14.63 -11.31 -7.64
N LEU A 101 -13.96 -11.67 -6.56
CA LEU A 101 -14.12 -11.00 -5.26
C LEU A 101 -13.85 -9.49 -5.32
N ILE A 102 -12.74 -9.07 -5.94
CA ILE A 102 -12.35 -7.65 -6.00
C ILE A 102 -13.26 -6.83 -6.91
N PRO A 103 -13.56 -7.21 -8.16
CA PRO A 103 -14.53 -6.48 -8.98
C PRO A 103 -15.91 -6.32 -8.31
N ARG A 104 -16.43 -7.36 -7.64
CA ARG A 104 -17.69 -7.27 -6.87
C ARG A 104 -17.58 -6.27 -5.72
N ALA A 105 -16.47 -6.29 -4.95
CA ALA A 105 -16.25 -5.36 -3.86
C ALA A 105 -16.17 -3.92 -4.35
N VAL A 106 -15.49 -3.66 -5.46
CA VAL A 106 -15.39 -2.34 -6.10
C VAL A 106 -16.77 -1.84 -6.49
N ARG A 107 -17.57 -2.64 -7.21
CA ARG A 107 -18.92 -2.24 -7.63
C ARG A 107 -19.82 -1.86 -6.43
N GLU A 108 -19.81 -2.65 -5.36
CA GLU A 108 -20.62 -2.35 -4.17
C GLU A 108 -20.13 -1.10 -3.44
N LEU A 109 -18.82 -0.88 -3.34
CA LEU A 109 -18.25 0.34 -2.76
C LEU A 109 -18.62 1.58 -3.58
N LYS A 110 -18.42 1.57 -4.89
CA LYS A 110 -18.70 2.71 -5.75
C LYS A 110 -20.19 3.03 -5.83
N LYS A 111 -21.06 2.03 -5.72
CA LYS A 111 -22.52 2.22 -5.64
C LYS A 111 -22.94 2.91 -4.35
N ARG A 112 -22.33 2.56 -3.21
CA ARG A 112 -22.74 3.06 -1.88
C ARG A 112 -21.95 4.30 -1.45
N PHE A 113 -20.70 4.41 -1.83
CA PHE A 113 -19.77 5.49 -1.47
C PHE A 113 -19.05 6.04 -2.70
N PRO A 114 -19.77 6.72 -3.63
CA PRO A 114 -19.17 7.16 -4.90
C PRO A 114 -17.98 8.10 -4.74
N GLU A 115 -17.94 8.88 -3.66
CA GLU A 115 -16.86 9.85 -3.37
C GLU A 115 -15.66 9.23 -2.66
N LEU A 116 -15.76 8.01 -2.12
CA LEU A 116 -14.62 7.32 -1.52
C LEU A 116 -13.73 6.75 -2.63
N GLY A 117 -12.46 7.13 -2.62
CA GLY A 117 -11.48 6.56 -3.54
C GLY A 117 -11.25 5.07 -3.24
N VAL A 118 -11.30 4.24 -4.29
CA VAL A 118 -11.02 2.82 -4.21
C VAL A 118 -9.74 2.51 -4.97
N LEU A 119 -8.77 1.93 -4.28
CA LEU A 119 -7.52 1.44 -4.84
C LEU A 119 -7.50 -0.09 -4.79
N THR A 120 -7.09 -0.72 -5.89
CA THR A 120 -6.94 -2.19 -5.96
C THR A 120 -5.51 -2.58 -6.33
N ASP A 121 -5.03 -3.61 -5.67
CA ASP A 121 -3.74 -4.24 -6.00
C ASP A 121 -3.82 -4.96 -7.35
N VAL A 122 -2.77 -4.85 -8.17
CA VAL A 122 -2.59 -5.61 -9.41
C VAL A 122 -1.34 -6.46 -9.24
N ALA A 123 -1.55 -7.72 -8.90
CA ALA A 123 -0.52 -8.73 -8.67
C ALA A 123 -1.16 -10.12 -8.63
N LEU A 124 -0.39 -11.17 -8.93
CA LEU A 124 -0.93 -12.52 -9.04
C LEU A 124 -0.77 -13.35 -7.76
N ASP A 125 0.05 -12.94 -6.79
CA ASP A 125 0.38 -13.77 -5.61
C ASP A 125 -0.83 -14.18 -4.74
N PRO A 126 -1.94 -13.42 -4.63
CA PRO A 126 -3.14 -13.92 -3.96
C PRO A 126 -3.86 -15.03 -4.73
N TYR A 127 -3.66 -15.10 -6.05
CA TYR A 127 -4.39 -15.96 -6.98
C TYR A 127 -3.59 -17.16 -7.45
N THR A 128 -2.26 -17.12 -7.32
CA THR A 128 -1.40 -18.23 -7.74
C THR A 128 -1.31 -19.33 -6.67
N SER A 129 -1.28 -20.59 -7.12
CA SER A 129 -1.14 -21.75 -6.24
C SER A 129 0.26 -21.87 -5.60
N HIS A 130 1.26 -21.18 -6.15
CA HIS A 130 2.65 -21.15 -5.68
C HIS A 130 3.04 -19.85 -4.95
N GLY A 131 2.15 -18.82 -4.90
CA GLY A 131 2.35 -17.59 -4.15
C GLY A 131 3.37 -16.60 -4.73
N GLN A 132 3.81 -16.77 -5.98
CA GLN A 132 4.61 -15.78 -6.71
C GLN A 132 3.71 -14.75 -7.39
N ASP A 133 4.25 -13.54 -7.66
CA ASP A 133 3.51 -12.44 -8.29
C ASP A 133 3.33 -12.61 -9.82
N GLY A 134 3.79 -13.71 -10.41
CA GLY A 134 3.69 -13.99 -11.84
C GLY A 134 3.69 -15.46 -12.20
N VAL A 135 3.60 -15.77 -13.49
CA VAL A 135 3.63 -17.11 -14.06
C VAL A 135 5.04 -17.69 -13.96
N LEU A 136 5.14 -18.98 -13.64
CA LEU A 136 6.43 -19.67 -13.52
C LEU A 136 6.77 -20.47 -14.77
N ASP A 137 8.04 -20.47 -15.15
CA ASP A 137 8.60 -21.43 -16.08
C ASP A 137 8.83 -22.81 -15.42
N GLU A 138 9.36 -23.77 -16.19
CA GLU A 138 9.70 -25.11 -15.73
C GLU A 138 10.78 -25.16 -14.62
N ASN A 139 11.55 -24.10 -14.47
CA ASN A 139 12.61 -23.96 -13.47
C ASN A 139 12.14 -23.19 -12.23
N GLY A 140 10.89 -22.69 -12.21
CA GLY A 140 10.33 -21.90 -11.12
C GLY A 140 10.72 -20.42 -11.16
N TYR A 141 11.20 -19.93 -12.31
CA TYR A 141 11.47 -18.51 -12.56
C TYR A 141 10.20 -17.80 -13.05
N VAL A 142 9.94 -16.59 -12.57
CA VAL A 142 8.78 -15.79 -13.01
C VAL A 142 9.03 -15.24 -14.41
N ILE A 143 8.15 -15.57 -15.35
CA ILE A 143 8.20 -15.12 -16.75
C ILE A 143 7.58 -13.73 -16.84
N ASN A 144 8.36 -12.73 -17.28
CA ASN A 144 7.96 -11.33 -17.32
C ASN A 144 6.74 -11.11 -18.25
N ASP A 145 6.91 -11.41 -19.53
CA ASP A 145 5.97 -11.00 -20.59
C ASP A 145 4.61 -11.72 -20.46
N ASP A 146 4.62 -13.02 -20.23
CA ASP A 146 3.38 -13.80 -19.99
C ASP A 146 2.62 -13.32 -18.74
N THR A 147 3.36 -12.85 -17.73
CA THR A 147 2.77 -12.28 -16.51
C THR A 147 2.07 -10.96 -16.81
N ILE A 148 2.70 -10.08 -17.60
CA ILE A 148 2.12 -8.78 -17.97
C ILE A 148 0.77 -8.93 -18.66
N GLU A 149 0.63 -9.91 -19.55
CA GLU A 149 -0.64 -10.16 -20.24
C GLU A 149 -1.78 -10.44 -19.27
N ILE A 150 -1.51 -11.21 -18.19
CA ILE A 150 -2.52 -11.50 -17.17
C ILE A 150 -2.79 -10.26 -16.27
N LEU A 151 -1.75 -9.48 -15.98
CA LEU A 151 -1.91 -8.23 -15.20
C LEU A 151 -2.76 -7.19 -15.94
N ILE A 152 -2.65 -7.12 -17.27
CA ILE A 152 -3.52 -6.30 -18.11
C ILE A 152 -4.99 -6.71 -17.95
N GLU A 153 -5.28 -8.02 -18.01
CA GLU A 153 -6.66 -8.52 -17.84
C GLU A 153 -7.19 -8.29 -16.41
N GLN A 154 -6.32 -8.41 -15.40
CA GLN A 154 -6.67 -8.05 -14.03
C GLN A 154 -7.04 -6.58 -13.90
N ALA A 155 -6.19 -5.69 -14.41
CA ALA A 155 -6.43 -4.24 -14.37
C ALA A 155 -7.69 -3.85 -15.14
N ARG A 156 -7.95 -4.50 -16.29
CA ARG A 156 -9.17 -4.32 -17.09
C ARG A 156 -10.43 -4.67 -16.29
N ALA A 157 -10.47 -5.87 -15.68
CA ALA A 157 -11.61 -6.31 -14.89
C ALA A 157 -11.89 -5.37 -13.69
N GLN A 158 -10.83 -4.81 -13.09
CA GLN A 158 -10.96 -3.84 -12.01
C GLN A 158 -11.45 -2.46 -12.52
N ALA A 159 -10.95 -2.00 -13.67
CA ALA A 159 -11.37 -0.74 -14.29
C ALA A 159 -12.84 -0.79 -14.75
N GLU A 160 -13.27 -1.89 -15.37
CA GLU A 160 -14.67 -2.13 -15.75
C GLU A 160 -15.61 -2.17 -14.51
N ALA A 161 -15.11 -2.61 -13.36
CA ALA A 161 -15.85 -2.56 -12.10
C ALA A 161 -15.97 -1.14 -11.52
N GLY A 162 -15.23 -0.15 -12.04
CA GLY A 162 -15.28 1.25 -11.65
C GLY A 162 -14.25 1.65 -10.58
N VAL A 163 -13.10 0.98 -10.51
CA VAL A 163 -12.00 1.34 -9.61
C VAL A 163 -11.46 2.74 -9.94
N ASP A 164 -11.03 3.48 -8.94
CA ASP A 164 -10.43 4.81 -9.14
C ASP A 164 -8.92 4.75 -9.39
N ILE A 165 -8.24 3.77 -8.77
CA ILE A 165 -6.78 3.62 -8.82
C ILE A 165 -6.43 2.14 -8.93
N VAL A 166 -5.70 1.74 -9.96
CA VAL A 166 -5.04 0.44 -10.03
C VAL A 166 -3.59 0.58 -9.55
N ALA A 167 -3.11 -0.38 -8.76
CA ALA A 167 -1.80 -0.29 -8.12
C ALA A 167 -0.93 -1.53 -8.40
N PRO A 168 -0.25 -1.59 -9.55
CA PRO A 168 0.62 -2.72 -9.90
C PRO A 168 1.76 -2.89 -8.90
N SER A 169 1.80 -4.04 -8.24
CA SER A 169 2.76 -4.36 -7.18
C SER A 169 3.64 -5.57 -7.50
N ASP A 170 3.57 -6.07 -8.71
CA ASP A 170 4.22 -7.28 -9.21
C ASP A 170 5.72 -7.09 -9.49
N MET A 171 6.16 -5.90 -9.90
CA MET A 171 7.53 -5.55 -10.30
C MET A 171 8.01 -6.15 -11.64
N MET A 172 7.09 -6.46 -12.57
CA MET A 172 7.47 -6.87 -13.94
C MET A 172 7.91 -5.67 -14.76
N ASP A 173 8.90 -5.85 -15.64
CA ASP A 173 9.41 -4.80 -16.50
C ASP A 173 8.39 -4.42 -17.58
N GLY A 174 8.05 -3.13 -17.72
CA GLY A 174 7.13 -2.62 -18.75
C GLY A 174 5.64 -2.75 -18.43
N ARG A 175 5.27 -3.28 -17.24
CA ARG A 175 3.86 -3.49 -16.86
C ARG A 175 3.06 -2.20 -16.75
N ILE A 176 3.68 -1.10 -16.35
CA ILE A 176 2.97 0.18 -16.20
C ILE A 176 2.55 0.72 -17.56
N GLY A 177 3.45 0.68 -18.55
CA GLY A 177 3.15 1.10 -19.92
C GLY A 177 2.05 0.26 -20.55
N ALA A 178 2.12 -1.06 -20.39
CA ALA A 178 1.13 -1.99 -20.92
C ALA A 178 -0.27 -1.78 -20.31
N ILE A 179 -0.36 -1.61 -18.99
CA ILE A 179 -1.62 -1.31 -18.31
C ILE A 179 -2.15 0.08 -18.72
N ARG A 180 -1.29 1.10 -18.83
CA ARG A 180 -1.69 2.44 -19.28
C ARG A 180 -2.26 2.39 -20.70
N GLU A 181 -1.60 1.71 -21.63
CA GLU A 181 -2.07 1.56 -22.99
C GLU A 181 -3.46 0.90 -23.06
N MET A 182 -3.68 -0.15 -22.28
CA MET A 182 -4.99 -0.80 -22.17
C MET A 182 -6.04 0.16 -21.62
N LEU A 183 -5.77 0.85 -20.51
CA LEU A 183 -6.73 1.79 -19.91
C LEU A 183 -7.14 2.89 -20.86
N GLU A 184 -6.20 3.47 -21.62
CA GLU A 184 -6.48 4.50 -22.62
C GLU A 184 -7.30 3.94 -23.80
N SER A 185 -6.91 2.77 -24.35
CA SER A 185 -7.58 2.17 -25.50
C SER A 185 -9.00 1.69 -25.18
N ASP A 186 -9.26 1.23 -23.96
CA ASP A 186 -10.58 0.77 -23.52
C ASP A 186 -11.47 1.92 -22.99
N GLY A 187 -10.95 3.17 -22.99
CA GLY A 187 -11.69 4.36 -22.58
C GLY A 187 -11.72 4.64 -21.09
N HIS A 188 -10.92 3.92 -20.28
CA HIS A 188 -10.78 4.13 -18.84
C HIS A 188 -9.79 5.27 -18.50
N ILE A 189 -9.84 6.36 -19.25
CA ILE A 189 -8.89 7.49 -19.22
C ILE A 189 -8.79 8.19 -17.85
N HIS A 190 -9.73 7.96 -16.94
CA HIS A 190 -9.73 8.55 -15.61
C HIS A 190 -9.24 7.59 -14.52
N THR A 191 -8.97 6.32 -14.84
CA THR A 191 -8.37 5.37 -13.91
C THR A 191 -6.89 5.67 -13.74
N ARG A 192 -6.48 5.94 -12.49
CA ARG A 192 -5.10 6.30 -12.16
C ARG A 192 -4.27 5.05 -11.96
N ILE A 193 -2.97 5.17 -12.18
CA ILE A 193 -2.00 4.14 -11.85
C ILE A 193 -1.13 4.62 -10.68
N MET A 194 -1.17 3.91 -9.54
CA MET A 194 -0.21 4.05 -8.45
C MET A 194 0.79 2.90 -8.53
N ALA A 195 1.92 3.12 -9.15
CA ALA A 195 2.93 2.08 -9.34
C ALA A 195 3.72 1.81 -8.06
N TYR A 196 3.87 0.53 -7.69
CA TYR A 196 4.82 0.12 -6.65
C TYR A 196 6.23 0.13 -7.24
N SER A 197 6.73 1.30 -7.58
CA SER A 197 7.95 1.51 -8.35
C SER A 197 9.22 1.12 -7.59
N ALA A 198 9.24 1.32 -6.27
CA ALA A 198 10.37 0.99 -5.42
C ALA A 198 9.96 -0.05 -4.37
N LYS A 199 9.77 -1.30 -4.79
CA LYS A 199 9.41 -2.44 -3.92
C LYS A 199 10.60 -3.35 -3.70
N PHE A 200 11.01 -3.47 -2.45
CA PHE A 200 12.18 -4.25 -2.04
C PHE A 200 11.82 -5.66 -1.57
N ALA A 201 12.72 -6.63 -1.78
CA ALA A 201 12.62 -7.99 -1.23
C ALA A 201 12.86 -7.96 0.29
N SER A 202 11.81 -7.65 1.05
CA SER A 202 11.91 -7.31 2.47
C SER A 202 11.46 -8.42 3.41
N ALA A 203 12.14 -8.54 4.56
CA ALA A 203 11.75 -9.38 5.67
C ALA A 203 10.49 -8.86 6.40
N PHE A 204 10.11 -7.59 6.20
CA PHE A 204 8.94 -6.97 6.84
C PHE A 204 7.59 -7.39 6.23
N TYR A 205 7.55 -8.28 5.23
CA TYR A 205 6.29 -8.76 4.61
C TYR A 205 5.68 -10.00 5.30
N GLY A 206 6.32 -10.55 6.32
CA GLY A 206 5.85 -11.78 6.97
C GLY A 206 4.35 -11.77 7.33
N PRO A 207 3.85 -10.77 8.10
CA PRO A 207 2.44 -10.72 8.47
C PRO A 207 1.45 -10.54 7.31
N PHE A 208 1.85 -9.86 6.22
CA PHE A 208 1.02 -9.73 5.02
C PHE A 208 0.78 -11.09 4.35
N ARG A 209 1.83 -11.92 4.25
CA ARG A 209 1.71 -13.26 3.68
C ARG A 209 0.75 -14.15 4.47
N ASP A 210 0.71 -13.98 5.79
CA ASP A 210 -0.29 -14.60 6.64
C ASP A 210 -1.70 -14.08 6.31
N ALA A 211 -1.86 -12.76 6.17
CA ALA A 211 -3.14 -12.11 5.92
C ALA A 211 -3.79 -12.51 4.58
N VAL A 212 -3.04 -12.63 3.49
CA VAL A 212 -3.55 -13.05 2.17
C VAL A 212 -3.48 -14.57 1.95
N GLY A 213 -2.96 -15.35 2.93
CA GLY A 213 -2.86 -16.79 2.84
C GLY A 213 -1.83 -17.29 1.81
N SER A 214 -0.80 -16.48 1.49
CA SER A 214 0.25 -16.85 0.53
C SER A 214 1.49 -17.46 1.17
N ALA A 215 1.64 -17.37 2.49
CA ALA A 215 2.81 -17.90 3.22
C ALA A 215 3.03 -19.41 3.02
N ALA A 216 1.95 -20.19 3.06
CA ALA A 216 2.01 -21.64 2.88
C ALA A 216 2.38 -22.02 1.43
N ASN A 217 1.96 -21.23 0.45
CA ASN A 217 2.15 -21.50 -0.97
C ASN A 217 3.57 -21.16 -1.44
N LEU A 218 4.17 -20.07 -0.92
CA LEU A 218 5.52 -19.65 -1.30
C LEU A 218 6.60 -20.67 -0.83
N GLY A 219 6.35 -21.41 0.24
CA GLY A 219 7.27 -22.42 0.76
C GLY A 219 8.66 -21.87 1.08
N LYS A 220 9.70 -22.45 0.46
CA LYS A 220 11.11 -22.00 0.56
C LYS A 220 11.55 -21.04 -0.55
N SER A 221 10.69 -20.75 -1.53
CA SER A 221 11.02 -19.81 -2.61
C SER A 221 11.04 -18.36 -2.11
N ASN A 222 11.64 -17.47 -2.88
CA ASN A 222 11.72 -16.05 -2.56
C ASN A 222 11.29 -15.22 -3.77
N LYS A 223 11.24 -13.91 -3.60
CA LYS A 223 10.83 -12.96 -4.65
C LYS A 223 11.99 -12.06 -5.12
N MET A 224 13.24 -12.49 -4.87
CA MET A 224 14.45 -11.69 -5.14
C MET A 224 14.79 -11.59 -6.64
N THR A 225 14.12 -12.38 -7.49
CA THR A 225 14.33 -12.32 -8.95
C THR A 225 13.61 -11.16 -9.61
N TYR A 226 12.68 -10.49 -8.89
CA TYR A 226 11.92 -9.35 -9.40
C TYR A 226 11.70 -8.22 -8.39
N GLN A 227 11.80 -8.47 -7.08
CA GLN A 227 11.81 -7.40 -6.08
C GLN A 227 13.24 -6.95 -5.83
N MET A 228 13.47 -5.63 -5.65
CA MET A 228 14.80 -5.04 -5.52
C MET A 228 15.55 -5.52 -4.28
N ASP A 229 16.87 -5.60 -4.39
CA ASP A 229 17.74 -5.90 -3.25
C ASP A 229 17.67 -4.78 -2.19
N PRO A 230 17.43 -5.11 -0.90
CA PRO A 230 17.43 -4.13 0.19
C PRO A 230 18.70 -3.30 0.34
N ALA A 231 19.81 -3.75 -0.23
CA ALA A 231 21.10 -3.03 -0.20
C ALA A 231 21.20 -1.91 -1.25
N ASN A 232 20.26 -1.85 -2.23
CA ASN A 232 20.34 -0.93 -3.36
C ASN A 232 19.48 0.31 -3.13
N SER A 233 19.99 1.47 -3.54
CA SER A 233 19.22 2.72 -3.50
C SER A 233 19.21 3.46 -4.84
N ASP A 234 20.23 3.33 -5.68
CA ASP A 234 20.26 3.94 -7.01
C ASP A 234 19.36 3.21 -8.00
N GLU A 235 19.20 1.91 -7.84
CA GLU A 235 18.24 1.09 -8.57
C GLU A 235 16.82 1.62 -8.41
N ALA A 236 16.40 1.99 -7.19
CA ALA A 236 15.08 2.54 -6.93
C ALA A 236 14.78 3.80 -7.75
N LEU A 237 15.76 4.68 -7.97
CA LEU A 237 15.56 5.86 -8.81
C LEU A 237 15.39 5.49 -10.29
N ARG A 238 16.04 4.42 -10.74
CA ARG A 238 15.87 3.91 -12.11
C ARG A 238 14.47 3.35 -12.31
N GLU A 239 14.03 2.47 -11.41
CA GLU A 239 12.70 1.87 -11.45
C GLU A 239 11.58 2.93 -11.41
N VAL A 240 11.69 3.89 -10.51
CA VAL A 240 10.72 5.00 -10.42
C VAL A 240 10.67 5.82 -11.71
N ARG A 241 11.83 6.09 -12.33
CA ARG A 241 11.87 6.83 -13.60
C ARG A 241 11.17 6.06 -14.71
N LEU A 242 11.43 4.76 -14.83
CA LEU A 242 10.79 3.91 -15.84
C LEU A 242 9.27 3.92 -15.67
N ASP A 243 8.76 3.71 -14.47
CA ASP A 243 7.33 3.73 -14.21
C ASP A 243 6.68 5.10 -14.50
N ILE A 244 7.37 6.21 -14.20
CA ILE A 244 6.89 7.56 -14.57
C ILE A 244 6.86 7.73 -16.08
N ASP A 245 7.92 7.34 -16.79
CA ASP A 245 8.02 7.45 -18.24
C ASP A 245 6.99 6.54 -18.96
N GLU A 246 6.61 5.42 -18.34
CA GLU A 246 5.57 4.50 -18.77
C GLU A 246 4.13 4.98 -18.48
N GLY A 247 3.96 6.06 -17.75
CA GLY A 247 2.63 6.68 -17.53
C GLY A 247 1.99 6.41 -16.17
N ALA A 248 2.76 6.13 -15.14
CA ALA A 248 2.26 6.16 -13.76
C ALA A 248 1.80 7.58 -13.39
N ASP A 249 0.69 7.70 -12.65
CA ASP A 249 0.22 8.98 -12.07
C ASP A 249 0.82 9.23 -10.69
N MET A 250 1.18 8.16 -10.00
CA MET A 250 1.70 8.15 -8.63
C MET A 250 2.73 7.02 -8.49
N VAL A 251 3.72 7.20 -7.65
CA VAL A 251 4.73 6.18 -7.34
C VAL A 251 4.74 5.86 -5.86
N MET A 252 5.05 4.60 -5.51
CA MET A 252 5.06 4.12 -4.13
C MET A 252 6.39 3.44 -3.78
N VAL A 253 6.90 3.76 -2.58
CA VAL A 253 8.03 3.08 -1.94
C VAL A 253 7.49 2.05 -0.94
N LYS A 254 7.97 0.83 -1.00
CA LYS A 254 7.57 -0.30 -0.14
C LYS A 254 8.78 -1.18 0.21
N PRO A 255 9.06 -1.42 1.50
CA PRO A 255 8.45 -0.90 2.74
C PRO A 255 8.68 0.59 3.00
N GLY A 256 8.16 1.08 4.14
CA GLY A 256 8.20 2.49 4.51
C GLY A 256 9.35 2.88 5.44
N MET A 257 9.21 2.60 6.76
CA MET A 257 10.13 3.11 7.79
C MET A 257 11.61 2.78 7.55
N PRO A 258 11.98 1.56 7.11
CA PRO A 258 13.38 1.25 6.81
C PRO A 258 13.92 1.92 5.54
N TYR A 259 13.07 2.56 4.73
CA TYR A 259 13.38 3.11 3.41
C TYR A 259 13.02 4.60 3.30
N LEU A 260 13.08 5.36 4.42
CA LEU A 260 12.84 6.81 4.42
C LEU A 260 13.87 7.57 3.55
N ASP A 261 15.08 7.07 3.42
CA ASP A 261 16.11 7.56 2.52
C ASP A 261 15.67 7.46 1.05
N ILE A 262 15.04 6.33 0.67
CA ILE A 262 14.50 6.13 -0.67
C ILE A 262 13.34 7.10 -0.93
N VAL A 263 12.40 7.23 0.02
CA VAL A 263 11.30 8.20 -0.07
C VAL A 263 11.84 9.61 -0.32
N ARG A 264 12.87 10.02 0.45
CA ARG A 264 13.49 11.34 0.31
C ARG A 264 14.16 11.51 -1.04
N ARG A 265 14.94 10.51 -1.49
CA ARG A 265 15.63 10.53 -2.78
C ARG A 265 14.66 10.62 -3.96
N VAL A 266 13.59 9.80 -3.95
CA VAL A 266 12.56 9.81 -4.99
C VAL A 266 11.88 11.18 -5.07
N LYS A 267 11.47 11.74 -3.90
CA LYS A 267 10.81 13.03 -3.85
C LYS A 267 11.72 14.18 -4.33
N ASP A 268 12.98 14.16 -3.95
CA ASP A 268 13.94 15.19 -4.36
C ASP A 268 14.25 15.14 -5.86
N GLU A 269 14.41 13.94 -6.41
CA GLU A 269 14.78 13.72 -7.81
C GLU A 269 13.61 14.05 -8.76
N PHE A 270 12.42 13.50 -8.46
CA PHE A 270 11.30 13.54 -9.43
C PHE A 270 10.27 14.62 -9.11
N ARG A 271 10.14 15.04 -7.85
CA ARG A 271 9.07 15.95 -7.39
C ARG A 271 7.66 15.48 -7.80
N PHE A 272 7.51 14.19 -7.97
CA PHE A 272 6.32 13.50 -8.41
C PHE A 272 5.43 13.11 -7.20
N PRO A 273 4.12 12.83 -7.37
CA PRO A 273 3.30 12.29 -6.29
C PRO A 273 3.89 10.97 -5.77
N THR A 274 4.43 11.02 -4.54
CA THR A 274 5.19 9.93 -3.93
C THR A 274 4.48 9.41 -2.69
N TYR A 275 4.11 8.15 -2.71
CA TYR A 275 3.43 7.46 -1.62
C TYR A 275 4.37 6.45 -0.95
N VAL A 276 3.98 6.00 0.23
CA VAL A 276 4.76 5.02 0.98
C VAL A 276 3.82 4.00 1.63
N TYR A 277 4.23 2.74 1.65
CA TYR A 277 3.50 1.71 2.36
C TYR A 277 4.19 1.38 3.70
N GLN A 278 3.57 1.77 4.80
CA GLN A 278 3.91 1.25 6.13
C GLN A 278 3.38 -0.17 6.22
N VAL A 279 4.26 -1.14 5.93
CA VAL A 279 3.85 -2.54 5.72
C VAL A 279 3.49 -3.28 7.01
N SER A 280 2.95 -4.47 6.84
CA SER A 280 2.43 -5.34 7.91
C SER A 280 3.45 -5.63 9.01
N GLY A 281 4.72 -5.84 8.68
CA GLY A 281 5.79 -6.05 9.67
C GLY A 281 6.10 -4.79 10.47
N GLU A 282 6.05 -3.61 9.86
CA GLU A 282 6.20 -2.34 10.56
C GLU A 282 5.03 -2.10 11.54
N TYR A 283 3.81 -2.36 11.07
CA TYR A 283 2.61 -2.33 11.91
C TYR A 283 2.73 -3.29 13.10
N ALA A 284 3.04 -4.56 12.83
CA ALA A 284 3.17 -5.58 13.87
C ALA A 284 4.26 -5.24 14.90
N MET A 285 5.40 -4.72 14.45
CA MET A 285 6.51 -4.28 15.30
C MET A 285 6.07 -3.18 16.28
N LEU A 286 5.39 -2.14 15.79
CA LEU A 286 4.89 -1.04 16.62
C LEU A 286 3.78 -1.50 17.58
N LYS A 287 2.85 -2.33 17.11
CA LYS A 287 1.80 -2.94 17.96
C LYS A 287 2.41 -3.80 19.06
N ALA A 288 3.36 -4.67 18.74
CA ALA A 288 4.01 -5.53 19.72
C ALA A 288 4.73 -4.71 20.81
N ALA A 289 5.48 -3.67 20.42
CA ALA A 289 6.16 -2.80 21.38
C ALA A 289 5.18 -2.04 22.28
N ALA A 290 4.06 -1.56 21.71
CA ALA A 290 3.03 -0.88 22.48
C ALA A 290 2.28 -1.82 23.43
N MET A 291 1.92 -3.03 22.99
CA MET A 291 1.26 -4.06 23.82
C MET A 291 2.11 -4.51 25.00
N ASN A 292 3.43 -4.49 24.86
CA ASN A 292 4.37 -4.77 25.96
C ASN A 292 4.64 -3.54 26.87
N GLY A 293 4.02 -2.39 26.59
CA GLY A 293 4.20 -1.16 27.38
C GLY A 293 5.57 -0.49 27.19
N TRP A 294 6.31 -0.86 26.14
CA TRP A 294 7.63 -0.26 25.86
C TRP A 294 7.52 1.05 25.10
N LEU A 295 6.47 1.22 24.30
CA LEU A 295 6.16 2.44 23.57
C LEU A 295 4.71 2.88 23.86
N ASP A 296 4.49 4.20 23.87
CA ASP A 296 3.14 4.77 23.87
C ASP A 296 2.55 4.60 22.45
N HIS A 297 1.46 3.84 22.34
CA HIS A 297 0.83 3.50 21.08
C HIS A 297 0.49 4.75 20.24
N ASP A 298 -0.25 5.68 20.81
CA ASP A 298 -0.80 6.81 20.07
C ASP A 298 0.31 7.75 19.58
N LYS A 299 1.32 7.94 20.44
CA LYS A 299 2.47 8.79 20.08
C LYS A 299 3.31 8.16 18.98
N VAL A 300 3.62 6.85 19.08
CA VAL A 300 4.49 6.22 18.09
C VAL A 300 3.78 6.06 16.74
N VAL A 301 2.46 5.84 16.73
CA VAL A 301 1.67 5.82 15.49
C VAL A 301 1.78 7.18 14.78
N LEU A 302 1.45 8.28 15.46
CA LEU A 302 1.52 9.62 14.85
C LEU A 302 2.95 10.03 14.47
N GLU A 303 3.95 9.67 15.27
CA GLU A 303 5.35 10.00 14.98
C GLU A 303 5.86 9.23 13.75
N SER A 304 5.53 7.95 13.62
CA SER A 304 5.92 7.14 12.46
C SER A 304 5.30 7.69 11.16
N LEU A 305 4.02 8.06 11.19
CA LEU A 305 3.34 8.66 10.03
C LEU A 305 3.90 10.04 9.68
N LEU A 306 4.20 10.85 10.69
CA LEU A 306 4.85 12.15 10.47
C LEU A 306 6.29 12.01 9.93
N ALA A 307 6.98 10.90 10.25
CA ALA A 307 8.31 10.64 9.69
C ALA A 307 8.26 10.44 8.16
N PHE A 308 7.21 9.79 7.62
CA PHE A 308 7.01 9.68 6.18
C PHE A 308 6.75 11.05 5.53
N LYS A 309 5.92 11.89 6.14
CA LYS A 309 5.69 13.27 5.66
C LYS A 309 6.98 14.08 5.64
N ARG A 310 7.78 13.97 6.69
CA ARG A 310 9.09 14.65 6.77
C ARG A 310 10.08 14.14 5.72
N ALA A 311 10.00 12.86 5.36
CA ALA A 311 10.79 12.29 4.27
C ALA A 311 10.30 12.75 2.88
N GLY A 312 9.11 13.33 2.77
CA GLY A 312 8.56 13.89 1.54
C GLY A 312 7.41 13.10 0.93
N ALA A 313 6.86 12.09 1.62
CA ALA A 313 5.69 11.37 1.15
C ALA A 313 4.45 12.28 1.09
N ASP A 314 3.71 12.21 -0.01
CA ASP A 314 2.43 12.89 -0.18
C ASP A 314 1.31 12.17 0.57
N GLY A 315 1.37 10.83 0.64
CA GLY A 315 0.44 10.02 1.42
C GLY A 315 1.04 8.70 1.88
N VAL A 316 0.32 8.03 2.79
CA VAL A 316 0.77 6.80 3.46
C VAL A 316 -0.33 5.75 3.42
N LEU A 317 -0.03 4.60 2.83
CA LEU A 317 -0.85 3.40 2.96
C LEU A 317 -0.45 2.71 4.27
N THR A 318 -1.38 2.63 5.22
CA THR A 318 -1.09 2.16 6.58
C THR A 318 -2.29 1.51 7.26
N TYR A 319 -2.06 0.41 7.96
CA TYR A 319 -3.07 -0.24 8.80
C TYR A 319 -3.46 0.61 10.02
N PHE A 320 -2.70 1.64 10.36
CA PHE A 320 -3.04 2.61 11.39
C PHE A 320 -3.95 3.75 10.90
N ALA A 321 -4.42 3.75 9.66
CA ALA A 321 -5.14 4.89 9.08
C ALA A 321 -6.35 5.31 9.92
N LEU A 322 -7.21 4.38 10.35
CA LEU A 322 -8.38 4.70 11.17
C LEU A 322 -8.00 5.14 12.58
N ASP A 323 -7.00 4.52 13.20
CA ASP A 323 -6.49 4.94 14.52
C ASP A 323 -5.90 6.34 14.46
N ALA A 324 -5.05 6.60 13.46
CA ALA A 324 -4.46 7.92 13.22
C ALA A 324 -5.54 9.00 12.97
N ALA A 325 -6.55 8.69 12.16
CA ALA A 325 -7.65 9.62 11.88
C ALA A 325 -8.44 9.98 13.14
N ARG A 326 -8.73 9.00 14.03
CA ARG A 326 -9.36 9.26 15.34
C ARG A 326 -8.49 10.16 16.22
N LEU A 327 -7.17 9.88 16.29
CA LEU A 327 -6.22 10.67 17.08
C LEU A 327 -6.11 12.12 16.56
N LEU A 328 -6.06 12.30 15.24
CA LEU A 328 -6.00 13.63 14.62
C LEU A 328 -7.30 14.43 14.86
N LYS A 329 -8.47 13.79 14.85
CA LYS A 329 -9.74 14.43 15.23
C LYS A 329 -9.77 14.87 16.69
N ALA A 330 -9.23 14.05 17.60
CA ALA A 330 -9.21 14.35 19.03
C ALA A 330 -8.25 15.50 19.40
N GLN A 331 -7.30 15.89 18.53
CA GLN A 331 -6.36 16.99 18.73
C GLN A 331 -6.90 18.35 18.26
N ARG A 332 -8.04 18.38 17.55
CA ARG A 332 -8.74 19.58 17.08
C ARG A 332 -9.72 20.08 18.15
#